data_aa31d4eaa1d7c9c3e74406fdd363fe00
#
_entry.id   aa31d4eaa1d7c9c3e74406fdd363fe00
#
_cell.length_a   1.000
_cell.length_b   1.000
_cell.length_c   1.000
_cell.angle_alpha   90.00
_cell.angle_beta   90.00
_cell.angle_gamma   90.00
#
_symmetry.space_group_name_H-M   'P 1'
#
loop_
_entity.id
_entity.type
_entity.pdbx_description
1 polymer ?
#
loop_
_entity_poly.entity_id
_entity_poly.type
_entity_poly.pdbx_seq_one_letter_code
_entity_poly.pdbx_strand_id
1 'polypeptide(L)'
;MMAAVQLDQKEVFDKLWGWTKKYMYQSEGKYKGYFAWSCDLNGNKNSEGPAPDGEEYFAMALLFASRRWGDSRAPLNYSEQAKEILQEIVHKGENSTGNPMWNPDNYLIKFIPEVEFSDPSYHLPHFYELFARWGNEEDQDFWLKAAEASRKYLKKSCHSETGLTAEYAEYDGSPRFEEGHGDFYSDAYRVA
;
A
#
# COMPACT_ATOMS: atom_id res chain seq x y z
N MET A 1 12.16 2.84 -5.44
CA MET A 1 11.85 1.82 -6.46
C MET A 1 11.07 2.41 -7.64
N MET A 2 9.91 3.08 -7.46
CA MET A 2 9.12 3.66 -8.56
C MET A 2 9.96 4.56 -9.49
N ALA A 3 10.71 5.52 -8.98
CA ALA A 3 11.60 6.35 -9.81
C ALA A 3 12.65 5.51 -10.57
N ALA A 4 13.23 4.50 -9.94
CA ALA A 4 14.23 3.65 -10.59
C ALA A 4 13.66 2.86 -11.77
N VAL A 5 12.45 2.29 -11.64
CA VAL A 5 11.82 1.56 -12.75
C VAL A 5 11.38 2.51 -13.87
N GLN A 6 10.90 3.71 -13.55
CA GLN A 6 10.50 4.70 -14.56
C GLN A 6 11.70 5.23 -15.35
N LEU A 7 12.85 5.43 -14.68
CA LEU A 7 14.09 5.90 -15.29
C LEU A 7 14.98 4.79 -15.87
N ASP A 8 14.48 3.56 -15.96
CA ASP A 8 15.20 2.39 -16.48
C ASP A 8 16.50 2.05 -15.73
N GLN A 9 16.51 2.25 -14.41
CA GLN A 9 17.66 2.02 -13.55
C GLN A 9 17.54 0.67 -12.84
N LYS A 10 17.65 -0.43 -13.60
CA LYS A 10 17.46 -1.81 -13.10
C LYS A 10 18.37 -2.13 -11.91
N GLU A 11 19.67 -1.83 -12.02
CA GLU A 11 20.63 -2.14 -10.96
C GLU A 11 20.32 -1.41 -9.65
N VAL A 12 19.86 -0.16 -9.73
CA VAL A 12 19.43 0.62 -8.57
C VAL A 12 18.16 -0.01 -7.98
N PHE A 13 17.20 -0.39 -8.82
CA PHE A 13 15.98 -1.05 -8.41
C PHE A 13 16.26 -2.35 -7.64
N ASP A 14 17.10 -3.22 -8.20
CA ASP A 14 17.44 -4.52 -7.60
C ASP A 14 18.14 -4.36 -6.24
N LYS A 15 19.02 -3.38 -6.10
CA LYS A 15 19.68 -3.06 -4.82
C LYS A 15 18.67 -2.55 -3.79
N LEU A 16 17.75 -1.67 -4.19
CA LEU A 16 16.69 -1.17 -3.30
C LEU A 16 15.76 -2.29 -2.86
N TRP A 17 15.31 -3.13 -3.79
CA TRP A 17 14.45 -4.27 -3.45
C TRP A 17 15.16 -5.28 -2.53
N GLY A 18 16.40 -5.62 -2.83
CA GLY A 18 17.22 -6.50 -1.98
C GLY A 18 17.39 -5.93 -0.57
N TRP A 19 17.60 -4.62 -0.43
CA TRP A 19 17.69 -3.94 0.86
C TRP A 19 16.36 -4.00 1.62
N THR A 20 15.25 -3.68 0.94
CA THR A 20 13.88 -3.72 1.49
C THR A 20 13.54 -5.11 2.02
N LYS A 21 13.78 -6.15 1.21
CA LYS A 21 13.55 -7.56 1.65
C LYS A 21 14.42 -7.97 2.83
N LYS A 22 15.64 -7.45 2.92
CA LYS A 22 16.56 -7.82 4.00
C LYS A 22 16.24 -7.15 5.33
N TYR A 23 15.83 -5.87 5.30
CA TYR A 23 15.79 -5.05 6.52
C TYR A 23 14.37 -4.63 6.93
N MET A 24 13.45 -4.46 5.98
CA MET A 24 12.08 -4.04 6.28
C MET A 24 11.11 -5.22 6.37
N TYR A 25 11.30 -6.27 5.54
CA TYR A 25 10.41 -7.43 5.52
C TYR A 25 10.39 -8.15 6.87
N GLN A 26 9.20 -8.62 7.28
CA GLN A 26 8.99 -9.32 8.52
C GLN A 26 8.61 -10.78 8.25
N SER A 27 9.49 -11.69 8.67
CA SER A 27 9.33 -13.14 8.46
C SER A 27 8.57 -13.84 9.58
N GLU A 28 8.28 -13.13 10.68
CA GLU A 28 7.64 -13.69 11.87
C GLU A 28 6.78 -12.64 12.61
N GLY A 29 6.07 -13.06 13.65
CA GLY A 29 5.22 -12.19 14.44
C GLY A 29 3.89 -11.85 13.75
N LYS A 30 3.14 -10.90 14.34
CA LYS A 30 1.81 -10.50 13.82
C LYS A 30 1.87 -9.79 12.47
N TYR A 31 3.01 -9.18 12.16
CA TYR A 31 3.25 -8.49 10.89
C TYR A 31 4.01 -9.33 9.87
N LYS A 32 4.12 -10.65 10.10
CA LYS A 32 4.72 -11.55 9.12
C LYS A 32 4.11 -11.33 7.74
N GLY A 33 4.95 -11.18 6.70
CA GLY A 33 4.52 -10.90 5.32
C GLY A 33 4.45 -9.40 4.98
N TYR A 34 4.41 -8.52 5.98
CA TYR A 34 4.43 -7.08 5.82
C TYR A 34 5.84 -6.49 5.94
N PHE A 35 5.97 -5.22 5.63
CA PHE A 35 7.22 -4.46 5.75
C PHE A 35 7.10 -3.44 6.89
N ALA A 36 8.17 -3.26 7.66
CA ALA A 36 8.27 -2.15 8.59
C ALA A 36 8.23 -0.83 7.81
N TRP A 37 7.43 0.14 8.25
CA TRP A 37 7.30 1.41 7.52
C TRP A 37 8.58 2.26 7.54
N SER A 38 9.45 2.06 8.53
CA SER A 38 10.67 2.87 8.68
C SER A 38 11.84 2.08 9.25
N CYS A 39 13.01 2.27 8.63
CA CYS A 39 14.30 1.77 9.11
C CYS A 39 15.36 2.88 9.10
N ASP A 40 16.35 2.79 9.97
CA ASP A 40 17.54 3.62 9.89
C ASP A 40 18.49 3.16 8.75
N LEU A 41 19.55 3.90 8.52
CA LEU A 41 20.54 3.58 7.47
C LEU A 41 21.32 2.28 7.73
N ASN A 42 21.33 1.78 8.95
CA ASN A 42 21.96 0.50 9.33
C ASN A 42 21.00 -0.68 9.16
N GLY A 43 19.72 -0.41 8.82
CA GLY A 43 18.68 -1.42 8.67
C GLY A 43 17.98 -1.78 9.99
N ASN A 44 18.16 -1.03 11.06
CA ASN A 44 17.37 -1.21 12.26
C ASN A 44 15.98 -0.62 12.06
N LYS A 45 14.94 -1.39 12.39
CA LYS A 45 13.56 -0.92 12.31
C LYS A 45 13.29 0.15 13.36
N ASN A 46 12.81 1.31 12.94
CA ASN A 46 12.35 2.36 13.85
C ASN A 46 10.99 2.00 14.46
N SER A 47 10.19 1.24 13.71
CA SER A 47 8.92 0.66 14.12
C SER A 47 8.68 -0.62 13.32
N GLU A 48 8.04 -1.62 13.93
CA GLU A 48 7.63 -2.85 13.25
C GLU A 48 6.29 -2.71 12.52
N GLY A 49 5.48 -1.69 12.85
CA GLY A 49 4.19 -1.47 12.19
C GLY A 49 4.36 -1.24 10.69
N PRO A 50 3.50 -1.81 9.85
CA PRO A 50 3.46 -1.50 8.42
C PRO A 50 2.67 -0.21 8.18
N ALA A 51 2.88 0.40 7.01
CA ALA A 51 2.06 1.47 6.47
C ALA A 51 1.59 1.05 5.06
N PRO A 52 0.29 0.84 4.86
CA PRO A 52 -0.27 0.24 3.64
C PRO A 52 0.17 0.88 2.32
N ASP A 53 0.40 2.19 2.29
CA ASP A 53 0.91 2.89 1.11
C ASP A 53 2.30 2.35 0.67
N GLY A 54 3.12 1.90 1.61
CA GLY A 54 4.40 1.28 1.32
C GLY A 54 4.25 -0.01 0.52
N GLU A 55 3.36 -0.89 0.94
CA GLU A 55 3.06 -2.16 0.27
C GLU A 55 2.46 -1.94 -1.12
N GLU A 56 1.57 -0.94 -1.28
CA GLU A 56 1.02 -0.57 -2.59
C GLU A 56 2.13 -0.16 -3.56
N TYR A 57 3.04 0.71 -3.13
CA TYR A 57 4.16 1.16 -3.94
C TYR A 57 5.17 0.06 -4.22
N PHE A 58 5.42 -0.86 -3.30
CA PHE A 58 6.27 -2.03 -3.56
C PHE A 58 5.65 -2.94 -4.60
N ALA A 59 4.38 -3.32 -4.44
CA ALA A 59 3.67 -4.18 -5.38
C ALA A 59 3.64 -3.55 -6.79
N MET A 60 3.28 -2.27 -6.90
CA MET A 60 3.23 -1.57 -8.20
C MET A 60 4.60 -1.45 -8.85
N ALA A 61 5.64 -1.09 -8.08
CA ALA A 61 6.99 -0.99 -8.61
C ALA A 61 7.51 -2.34 -9.13
N LEU A 62 7.21 -3.44 -8.45
CA LEU A 62 7.56 -4.80 -8.85
C LEU A 62 6.80 -5.22 -10.13
N LEU A 63 5.50 -4.93 -10.24
CA LEU A 63 4.73 -5.18 -11.45
C LEU A 63 5.29 -4.41 -12.66
N PHE A 64 5.68 -3.16 -12.47
CA PHE A 64 6.36 -2.40 -13.51
C PHE A 64 7.73 -2.98 -13.87
N ALA A 65 8.50 -3.43 -12.88
CA ALA A 65 9.80 -4.06 -13.11
C ALA A 65 9.68 -5.36 -13.93
N SER A 66 8.70 -6.21 -13.58
CA SER A 66 8.38 -7.41 -14.34
C SER A 66 8.04 -7.09 -15.80
N ARG A 67 7.20 -6.07 -16.04
CA ARG A 67 6.81 -5.66 -17.40
C ARG A 67 7.94 -5.01 -18.19
N ARG A 68 8.85 -4.32 -17.53
CA ARG A 68 9.97 -3.63 -18.18
C ARG A 68 11.16 -4.54 -18.43
N TRP A 69 11.53 -5.37 -17.47
CA TRP A 69 12.79 -6.14 -17.50
C TRP A 69 12.59 -7.65 -17.50
N GLY A 70 11.35 -8.12 -17.33
CA GLY A 70 11.03 -9.54 -17.15
C GLY A 70 11.41 -10.06 -15.76
N ASP A 71 10.95 -11.27 -15.48
CA ASP A 71 11.22 -11.94 -14.21
C ASP A 71 12.49 -12.79 -14.29
N SER A 72 13.16 -12.97 -13.16
CA SER A 72 14.34 -13.79 -12.98
C SER A 72 14.15 -14.71 -11.77
N ARG A 73 15.25 -15.26 -11.21
CA ARG A 73 15.19 -16.05 -9.98
C ARG A 73 14.97 -15.15 -8.77
N ALA A 74 14.34 -15.68 -7.72
CA ALA A 74 14.13 -14.96 -6.46
C ALA A 74 15.43 -14.32 -5.93
N PRO A 75 15.36 -13.08 -5.40
CA PRO A 75 14.17 -12.26 -5.18
C PRO A 75 13.81 -11.35 -6.37
N LEU A 76 14.33 -11.61 -7.58
CA LEU A 76 14.11 -10.83 -8.80
C LEU A 76 13.02 -11.44 -9.71
N ASN A 77 12.17 -12.32 -9.17
CA ASN A 77 10.90 -12.79 -9.71
C ASN A 77 9.80 -11.76 -9.38
N TYR A 78 9.90 -10.59 -9.97
CA TYR A 78 9.15 -9.39 -9.57
C TYR A 78 7.65 -9.59 -9.53
N SER A 79 7.05 -10.24 -10.56
CA SER A 79 5.61 -10.47 -10.61
C SER A 79 5.13 -11.37 -9.47
N GLU A 80 5.87 -12.40 -9.13
CA GLU A 80 5.57 -13.30 -8.02
C GLU A 80 5.69 -12.58 -6.67
N GLN A 81 6.76 -11.80 -6.48
CA GLN A 81 6.94 -10.98 -5.29
C GLN A 81 5.83 -9.94 -5.11
N ALA A 82 5.35 -9.32 -6.20
CA ALA A 82 4.21 -8.42 -6.16
C ALA A 82 2.92 -9.14 -5.76
N LYS A 83 2.67 -10.31 -6.34
CA LYS A 83 1.48 -11.13 -6.02
C LYS A 83 1.47 -11.61 -4.58
N GLU A 84 2.63 -12.00 -4.03
CA GLU A 84 2.76 -12.31 -2.60
C GLU A 84 2.35 -11.13 -1.71
N ILE A 85 2.82 -9.90 -2.03
CA ILE A 85 2.43 -8.70 -1.29
C ILE A 85 0.92 -8.48 -1.39
N LEU A 86 0.35 -8.51 -2.61
CA LEU A 86 -1.08 -8.30 -2.83
C LEU A 86 -1.94 -9.33 -2.08
N GLN A 87 -1.51 -10.58 -2.04
CA GLN A 87 -2.17 -11.64 -1.27
C GLN A 87 -2.17 -11.34 0.23
N GLU A 88 -1.03 -10.94 0.78
CA GLU A 88 -0.92 -10.65 2.22
C GLU A 88 -1.77 -9.43 2.63
N ILE A 89 -1.76 -8.34 1.85
CA ILE A 89 -2.48 -7.13 2.22
C ILE A 89 -4.01 -7.26 2.17
N VAL A 90 -4.54 -8.20 1.38
CA VAL A 90 -5.98 -8.46 1.25
C VAL A 90 -6.44 -9.59 2.16
N HIS A 91 -5.70 -10.71 2.23
CA HIS A 91 -6.17 -11.96 2.83
C HIS A 91 -5.55 -12.30 4.18
N LYS A 92 -4.77 -11.37 4.76
CA LYS A 92 -4.21 -11.58 6.08
C LYS A 92 -5.33 -11.81 7.11
N GLY A 93 -5.14 -12.82 7.95
CA GLY A 93 -6.14 -13.22 8.94
C GLY A 93 -7.05 -14.38 8.48
N GLU A 94 -7.17 -14.66 7.19
CA GLU A 94 -7.95 -15.81 6.71
C GLU A 94 -7.28 -17.15 7.05
N ASN A 95 -5.97 -17.26 6.81
CA ASN A 95 -5.17 -18.46 7.06
C ASN A 95 -3.92 -18.20 7.91
N SER A 96 -3.80 -16.99 8.47
CA SER A 96 -2.65 -16.55 9.26
C SER A 96 -3.08 -15.62 10.39
N THR A 97 -2.18 -15.29 11.30
CA THR A 97 -2.44 -14.25 12.32
C THR A 97 -2.25 -12.85 11.77
N GLY A 98 -3.02 -11.90 12.27
CA GLY A 98 -2.97 -10.48 11.92
C GLY A 98 -4.21 -10.01 11.18
N ASN A 99 -4.22 -8.76 10.76
CA ASN A 99 -5.34 -8.12 10.09
C ASN A 99 -4.94 -7.70 8.67
N PRO A 100 -5.88 -7.73 7.69
CA PRO A 100 -5.64 -7.20 6.35
C PRO A 100 -5.52 -5.68 6.36
N MET A 101 -4.89 -5.14 5.32
CA MET A 101 -4.75 -3.70 5.11
C MET A 101 -5.98 -3.06 4.46
N TRP A 102 -6.88 -3.86 3.93
CA TRP A 102 -8.18 -3.42 3.41
C TRP A 102 -9.31 -3.89 4.32
N ASN A 103 -10.33 -3.05 4.44
CA ASN A 103 -11.58 -3.46 5.05
C ASN A 103 -12.36 -4.29 4.01
N PRO A 104 -12.72 -5.56 4.29
CA PRO A 104 -13.34 -6.45 3.33
C PRO A 104 -14.80 -6.08 3.00
N ASP A 105 -15.48 -5.32 3.88
CA ASP A 105 -16.88 -4.98 3.73
C ASP A 105 -17.09 -3.76 2.81
N ASN A 106 -16.17 -2.79 2.86
CA ASN A 106 -16.29 -1.53 2.11
C ASN A 106 -15.21 -1.34 1.04
N TYR A 107 -14.20 -2.24 0.95
CA TYR A 107 -13.09 -2.21 0.00
C TYR A 107 -12.18 -0.98 0.12
N LEU A 108 -12.16 -0.31 1.27
CA LEU A 108 -11.30 0.84 1.52
C LEU A 108 -10.03 0.42 2.25
N ILE A 109 -8.92 1.05 1.88
CA ILE A 109 -7.64 0.86 2.56
C ILE A 109 -7.70 1.44 3.96
N LYS A 110 -7.08 0.77 4.92
CA LYS A 110 -6.93 1.22 6.32
C LYS A 110 -5.70 2.11 6.45
N PHE A 111 -5.67 2.98 7.45
CA PHE A 111 -4.45 3.69 7.81
C PHE A 111 -3.34 2.73 8.27
N ILE A 112 -3.67 1.80 9.17
CA ILE A 112 -2.85 0.64 9.54
C ILE A 112 -3.77 -0.58 9.75
N PRO A 113 -3.25 -1.82 9.74
CA PRO A 113 -4.10 -3.01 9.85
C PRO A 113 -5.00 -3.08 11.08
N GLU A 114 -4.62 -2.42 12.17
CA GLU A 114 -5.31 -2.48 13.48
C GLU A 114 -6.44 -1.48 13.65
N VAL A 115 -6.68 -0.56 12.69
CA VAL A 115 -7.69 0.49 12.84
C VAL A 115 -8.78 0.39 11.78
N GLU A 116 -9.93 1.01 12.06
CA GLU A 116 -11.08 1.02 11.15
C GLU A 116 -11.37 2.45 10.66
N PHE A 117 -10.33 3.12 10.18
CA PHE A 117 -10.38 4.39 9.46
C PHE A 117 -9.25 4.44 8.42
N SER A 118 -9.23 5.47 7.60
CA SER A 118 -8.28 5.59 6.49
C SER A 118 -7.49 6.90 6.53
N ASP A 119 -6.37 6.91 5.83
CA ASP A 119 -5.70 8.10 5.34
C ASP A 119 -6.13 8.32 3.88
N PRO A 120 -6.81 9.43 3.51
CA PRO A 120 -7.19 9.69 2.14
C PRO A 120 -6.03 9.64 1.15
N SER A 121 -4.80 9.96 1.57
CA SER A 121 -3.61 9.95 0.73
C SER A 121 -3.14 8.54 0.33
N TYR A 122 -3.61 7.49 1.01
CA TYR A 122 -3.30 6.11 0.68
C TYR A 122 -4.14 5.55 -0.46
N HIS A 123 -5.22 6.24 -0.86
CA HIS A 123 -6.11 5.77 -1.92
C HIS A 123 -5.51 5.97 -3.31
N LEU A 124 -5.09 4.88 -3.95
CA LEU A 124 -4.47 4.86 -5.28
C LEU A 124 -5.32 4.06 -6.29
N PRO A 125 -6.54 4.50 -6.63
CA PRO A 125 -7.47 3.72 -7.46
C PRO A 125 -6.91 3.34 -8.84
N HIS A 126 -5.95 4.12 -9.37
CA HIS A 126 -5.25 3.79 -10.61
C HIS A 126 -4.27 2.62 -10.45
N PHE A 127 -3.69 2.40 -9.24
CA PHE A 127 -2.92 1.19 -8.95
C PHE A 127 -3.85 -0.02 -8.85
N TYR A 128 -5.01 0.11 -8.21
CA TYR A 128 -5.97 -0.99 -8.04
C TYR A 128 -6.47 -1.54 -9.37
N GLU A 129 -6.69 -0.68 -10.38
CA GLU A 129 -7.01 -1.12 -11.73
C GLU A 129 -5.89 -1.95 -12.38
N LEU A 130 -4.63 -1.64 -12.05
CA LEU A 130 -3.48 -2.41 -12.52
C LEU A 130 -3.29 -3.69 -11.69
N PHE A 131 -3.57 -3.67 -10.40
CA PHE A 131 -3.59 -4.88 -9.57
C PHE A 131 -4.65 -5.88 -10.06
N ALA A 132 -5.83 -5.39 -10.46
CA ALA A 132 -6.87 -6.21 -11.09
C ALA A 132 -6.39 -6.89 -12.38
N ARG A 133 -5.51 -6.26 -13.15
CA ARG A 133 -5.03 -6.78 -14.45
C ARG A 133 -3.79 -7.67 -14.33
N TRP A 134 -2.94 -7.42 -13.34
CA TRP A 134 -1.59 -7.99 -13.29
C TRP A 134 -1.32 -8.76 -12.00
N GLY A 135 -2.17 -8.61 -10.99
CA GLY A 135 -2.09 -9.30 -9.70
C GLY A 135 -2.60 -10.74 -9.78
N ASN A 136 -3.17 -11.20 -8.67
CA ASN A 136 -3.79 -12.51 -8.54
C ASN A 136 -5.15 -12.52 -9.26
N GLU A 137 -5.42 -13.55 -10.06
CA GLU A 137 -6.65 -13.65 -10.84
C GLU A 137 -7.90 -13.73 -9.94
N GLU A 138 -7.78 -14.42 -8.80
CA GLU A 138 -8.83 -14.55 -7.80
C GLU A 138 -9.25 -13.22 -7.17
N ASP A 139 -8.37 -12.22 -7.13
CA ASP A 139 -8.60 -10.91 -6.53
C ASP A 139 -9.03 -9.83 -7.53
N GLN A 140 -9.22 -10.17 -8.80
CA GLN A 140 -9.56 -9.19 -9.83
C GLN A 140 -10.79 -8.36 -9.46
N ASP A 141 -11.87 -9.01 -9.05
CA ASP A 141 -13.12 -8.35 -8.67
C ASP A 141 -12.96 -7.48 -7.41
N PHE A 142 -12.15 -7.94 -6.45
CA PHE A 142 -11.84 -7.16 -5.25
C PHE A 142 -11.18 -5.83 -5.64
N TRP A 143 -10.14 -5.88 -6.46
CA TRP A 143 -9.40 -4.68 -6.87
C TRP A 143 -10.22 -3.71 -7.70
N LEU A 144 -11.11 -4.19 -8.57
CA LEU A 144 -12.04 -3.33 -9.31
C LEU A 144 -13.02 -2.62 -8.37
N LYS A 145 -13.55 -3.32 -7.36
CA LYS A 145 -14.40 -2.73 -6.32
C LYS A 145 -13.64 -1.73 -5.46
N ALA A 146 -12.41 -2.04 -5.07
CA ALA A 146 -11.55 -1.13 -4.32
C ALA A 146 -11.27 0.16 -5.10
N ALA A 147 -11.01 0.08 -6.40
CA ALA A 147 -10.83 1.24 -7.26
C ALA A 147 -12.09 2.13 -7.32
N GLU A 148 -13.27 1.53 -7.45
CA GLU A 148 -14.53 2.26 -7.45
C GLU A 148 -14.84 2.88 -6.08
N ALA A 149 -14.68 2.10 -5.00
CA ALA A 149 -14.89 2.55 -3.63
C ALA A 149 -13.97 3.73 -3.28
N SER A 150 -12.69 3.65 -3.61
CA SER A 150 -11.72 4.71 -3.37
C SER A 150 -12.05 6.01 -4.12
N ARG A 151 -12.49 5.95 -5.39
CA ARG A 151 -12.92 7.15 -6.12
C ARG A 151 -14.15 7.81 -5.48
N LYS A 152 -15.09 7.02 -4.96
CA LYS A 152 -16.25 7.54 -4.24
C LYS A 152 -15.84 8.13 -2.89
N TYR A 153 -14.95 7.47 -2.19
CA TYR A 153 -14.42 7.90 -0.91
C TYR A 153 -13.66 9.23 -1.03
N LEU A 154 -12.72 9.36 -1.95
CA LEU A 154 -11.95 10.60 -2.17
C LEU A 154 -12.85 11.80 -2.42
N LYS A 155 -13.95 11.64 -3.19
CA LYS A 155 -14.93 12.73 -3.39
C LYS A 155 -15.64 13.14 -2.12
N LYS A 156 -15.84 12.22 -1.16
CA LYS A 156 -16.50 12.52 0.11
C LYS A 156 -15.54 13.10 1.14
N SER A 157 -14.27 12.70 1.11
CA SER A 157 -13.25 13.19 2.03
C SER A 157 -12.74 14.59 1.70
N CYS A 158 -12.95 15.06 0.46
CA CYS A 158 -12.61 16.43 0.08
C CYS A 158 -13.57 17.45 0.69
N HIS A 159 -13.02 18.50 1.29
CA HIS A 159 -13.80 19.65 1.76
C HIS A 159 -14.50 20.32 0.58
N SER A 160 -15.81 20.59 0.72
CA SER A 160 -16.68 21.02 -0.38
C SER A 160 -16.30 22.35 -1.06
N GLU A 161 -15.61 23.23 -0.33
CA GLU A 161 -15.21 24.56 -0.84
C GLU A 161 -13.74 24.60 -1.29
N THR A 162 -12.85 23.92 -0.54
CA THR A 162 -11.40 24.02 -0.78
C THR A 162 -10.86 22.85 -1.59
N GLY A 163 -11.54 21.71 -1.60
CA GLY A 163 -11.05 20.45 -2.18
C GLY A 163 -9.96 19.75 -1.37
N LEU A 164 -9.52 20.32 -0.25
CA LEU A 164 -8.51 19.71 0.62
C LEU A 164 -9.11 18.55 1.43
N THR A 165 -8.28 17.58 1.80
CA THR A 165 -8.66 16.46 2.68
C THR A 165 -8.01 16.61 4.04
N ALA A 166 -8.59 15.98 5.05
CA ALA A 166 -7.89 15.71 6.30
C ALA A 166 -6.77 14.69 6.07
N GLU A 167 -5.81 14.62 7.01
CA GLU A 167 -4.83 13.53 7.02
C GLU A 167 -5.51 12.20 7.35
N TYR A 168 -6.35 12.15 8.41
CA TYR A 168 -7.16 10.98 8.74
C TYR A 168 -8.64 11.26 8.54
N ALA A 169 -9.34 10.29 7.98
CA ALA A 169 -10.79 10.38 7.80
C ALA A 169 -11.48 9.02 8.03
N GLU A 170 -12.70 9.08 8.53
CA GLU A 170 -13.57 7.93 8.67
C GLU A 170 -13.97 7.37 7.31
N TYR A 171 -14.48 6.15 7.24
CA TYR A 171 -14.89 5.52 5.97
C TYR A 171 -16.07 6.23 5.27
N ASP A 172 -16.78 7.09 5.95
CA ASP A 172 -17.81 7.95 5.34
C ASP A 172 -17.23 9.23 4.72
N GLY A 173 -15.93 9.48 4.92
CA GLY A 173 -15.19 10.64 4.42
C GLY A 173 -15.13 11.81 5.40
N SER A 174 -15.75 11.73 6.58
CA SER A 174 -15.66 12.77 7.61
C SER A 174 -14.25 12.83 8.22
N PRO A 175 -13.71 14.05 8.49
CA PRO A 175 -12.41 14.19 9.14
C PRO A 175 -12.38 13.54 10.53
N ARG A 176 -11.27 12.86 10.85
CA ARG A 176 -11.02 12.27 12.17
C ARG A 176 -10.13 13.18 12.99
N PHE A 177 -10.72 13.89 13.96
CA PHE A 177 -10.04 14.88 14.81
C PHE A 177 -9.29 14.26 15.99
N GLU A 178 -8.53 13.20 15.76
CA GLU A 178 -7.66 12.60 16.76
C GLU A 178 -6.26 13.21 16.65
N GLU A 179 -5.73 13.75 17.74
CA GLU A 179 -4.38 14.33 17.83
C GLU A 179 -4.04 15.39 16.76
N GLY A 180 -5.04 16.06 16.18
CA GLY A 180 -4.86 17.07 15.14
C GLY A 180 -4.89 16.57 13.70
N HIS A 181 -5.03 15.27 13.50
CA HIS A 181 -5.02 14.65 12.16
C HIS A 181 -6.32 14.85 11.35
N GLY A 182 -7.33 15.50 11.91
CA GLY A 182 -8.55 15.90 11.20
C GLY A 182 -8.40 17.13 10.32
N ASP A 183 -7.22 17.75 10.30
CA ASP A 183 -6.89 18.92 9.49
C ASP A 183 -6.09 18.51 8.23
N PHE A 184 -5.89 19.46 7.31
CA PHE A 184 -4.94 19.34 6.21
C PHE A 184 -3.52 19.38 6.78
N TYR A 185 -2.95 18.22 6.99
CA TYR A 185 -1.67 18.05 7.67
C TYR A 185 -0.87 16.91 7.04
N SER A 186 0.46 16.85 7.30
CA SER A 186 1.36 15.77 6.88
C SER A 186 1.09 15.29 5.44
N ASP A 187 0.65 14.05 5.25
CA ASP A 187 0.51 13.40 3.96
C ASP A 187 -0.73 13.81 3.14
N ALA A 188 -1.65 14.60 3.73
CA ALA A 188 -2.86 15.06 3.06
C ALA A 188 -2.59 15.81 1.73
N TYR A 189 -1.41 16.44 1.57
CA TYR A 189 -1.01 17.08 0.32
C TYR A 189 -0.93 16.14 -0.88
N ARG A 190 -0.83 14.83 -0.65
CA ARG A 190 -0.77 13.81 -1.73
C ARG A 190 -2.09 13.62 -2.46
N VAL A 191 -3.20 14.10 -1.90
CA VAL A 191 -4.55 14.01 -2.50
C VAL A 191 -4.87 15.22 -3.37
N ALA A 192 -4.23 16.36 -3.13
CA ALA A 192 -4.51 17.65 -3.79
C ALA A 192 -4.02 17.71 -5.24
#